data_7cabf442bf25ac4e1f257eb033381e50
#
_entry.id   7cabf442bf25ac4e1f257eb033381e50
#
_cell.length_a   1.000
_cell.length_b   1.000
_cell.length_c   1.000
_cell.angle_alpha   90.00
_cell.angle_beta   90.00
_cell.angle_gamma   90.00
#
_symmetry.space_group_name_H-M   'P 1'
#
loop_
_entity.id
_entity.type
_entity.pdbx_description
1 polymer ?
#
loop_
_entity_poly.entity_id
_entity_poly.type
_entity_poly.pdbx_seq_one_letter_code
_entity_poly.pdbx_strand_id
1 'polypeptide(L)'
;EQGASAPDVVSAVIGADPGREHRQVHVIDAQGRIAAHTGKDCIGWCGDLASDTISVAGNMLAGARVIEDTASTYHRNAALPFPRRLIAAMQAGETAGGDKRGKQSAALVICGEQEWPDIDLRVDDHPDPLAELERLERVSRELFVPFRQLVPNHRDRVGLTDHAAIETEIARALTAEVTSRAVVIGTS
;
A
#
# COMPACT_ATOMS: atom_id res chain seq x y z
N GLU A 1 15.73 -7.90 11.02
CA GLU A 1 16.31 -7.48 12.31
C GLU A 1 17.84 -7.40 12.31
N GLN A 2 18.55 -8.03 11.35
CA GLN A 2 20.02 -8.03 11.28
C GLN A 2 20.60 -7.00 10.29
N GLY A 3 19.80 -6.11 9.72
CA GLY A 3 20.26 -5.09 8.78
C GLY A 3 20.74 -5.64 7.44
N ALA A 4 20.32 -6.84 7.05
CA ALA A 4 20.65 -7.42 5.75
C ALA A 4 20.06 -6.57 4.61
N SER A 5 20.79 -6.46 3.50
CA SER A 5 20.30 -5.74 2.32
C SER A 5 19.19 -6.51 1.59
N ALA A 6 18.32 -5.81 0.86
CA ALA A 6 17.30 -6.45 0.05
C ALA A 6 17.88 -7.51 -0.92
N PRO A 7 18.99 -7.28 -1.64
CA PRO A 7 19.64 -8.31 -2.45
C PRO A 7 20.10 -9.54 -1.66
N ASP A 8 20.69 -9.34 -0.47
CA ASP A 8 21.14 -10.44 0.38
C ASP A 8 19.96 -11.29 0.86
N VAL A 9 18.86 -10.63 1.27
CA VAL A 9 17.63 -11.31 1.71
C VAL A 9 17.04 -12.14 0.57
N VAL A 10 16.85 -11.55 -0.61
CA VAL A 10 16.32 -12.27 -1.78
C VAL A 10 17.24 -13.44 -2.13
N SER A 11 18.55 -13.23 -2.21
CA SER A 11 19.53 -14.28 -2.49
C SER A 11 19.46 -15.44 -1.49
N ALA A 12 19.36 -15.14 -0.20
CA ALA A 12 19.26 -16.16 0.84
C ALA A 12 17.95 -16.97 0.74
N VAL A 13 16.82 -16.29 0.51
CA VAL A 13 15.49 -16.92 0.42
C VAL A 13 15.42 -17.84 -0.80
N ILE A 14 15.81 -17.36 -1.99
CA ILE A 14 15.75 -18.17 -3.20
C ILE A 14 16.82 -19.28 -3.23
N GLY A 15 18.00 -19.03 -2.62
CA GLY A 15 19.07 -20.02 -2.53
C GLY A 15 18.67 -21.24 -1.70
N ALA A 16 17.85 -21.05 -0.66
CA ALA A 16 17.36 -22.11 0.21
C ALA A 16 16.09 -22.83 -0.32
N ASP A 17 15.44 -22.29 -1.36
CA ASP A 17 14.18 -22.82 -1.88
C ASP A 17 14.39 -23.65 -3.16
N PRO A 18 14.21 -24.99 -3.11
CA PRO A 18 14.24 -25.84 -4.29
C PRO A 18 13.15 -25.49 -5.33
N GLY A 19 12.04 -24.88 -4.88
CA GLY A 19 10.90 -24.46 -5.72
C GLY A 19 11.01 -23.01 -6.23
N ARG A 20 12.14 -22.34 -6.12
CA ARG A 20 12.29 -20.92 -6.46
C ARG A 20 11.81 -20.54 -7.86
N GLU A 21 11.90 -21.48 -8.81
CA GLU A 21 11.46 -21.21 -10.19
C GLU A 21 9.93 -21.04 -10.35
N HIS A 22 9.16 -21.49 -9.36
CA HIS A 22 7.70 -21.29 -9.29
C HIS A 22 7.29 -20.14 -8.36
N ARG A 23 8.25 -19.39 -7.83
CA ARG A 23 8.01 -18.34 -6.84
C ARG A 23 8.33 -16.96 -7.39
N GLN A 24 7.62 -15.99 -6.83
CA GLN A 24 7.96 -14.59 -7.01
C GLN A 24 8.08 -13.93 -5.64
N VAL A 25 9.15 -13.21 -5.42
CA VAL A 25 9.40 -12.44 -4.19
C VAL A 25 10.04 -11.12 -4.52
N HIS A 26 9.62 -10.06 -3.82
CA HIS A 26 10.32 -8.78 -3.84
C HIS A 26 10.46 -8.24 -2.41
N VAL A 27 11.52 -7.49 -2.18
CA VAL A 27 11.90 -6.96 -0.86
C VAL A 27 12.32 -5.51 -1.02
N ILE A 28 11.87 -4.68 -0.10
CA ILE A 28 12.38 -3.32 0.13
C ILE A 28 13.00 -3.32 1.53
N ASP A 29 14.25 -2.91 1.67
CA ASP A 29 14.91 -2.82 2.96
C ASP A 29 14.73 -1.44 3.62
N ALA A 30 15.20 -1.30 4.85
CA ALA A 30 15.08 -0.06 5.62
C ALA A 30 15.83 1.15 5.01
N GLN A 31 16.71 0.94 4.04
CA GLN A 31 17.40 1.97 3.28
C GLN A 31 16.70 2.26 1.94
N GLY A 32 15.56 1.62 1.66
CA GLY A 32 14.80 1.76 0.43
C GLY A 32 15.41 1.01 -0.76
N ARG A 33 16.42 0.14 -0.54
CA ARG A 33 16.96 -0.69 -1.63
C ARG A 33 15.98 -1.79 -1.96
N ILE A 34 15.85 -2.09 -3.25
CA ILE A 34 14.89 -3.04 -3.77
C ILE A 34 15.63 -4.22 -4.41
N ALA A 35 15.10 -5.41 -4.20
CA ALA A 35 15.49 -6.60 -4.93
C ALA A 35 14.26 -7.47 -5.22
N ALA A 36 14.24 -8.14 -6.37
CA ALA A 36 13.15 -9.02 -6.77
C ALA A 36 13.69 -10.31 -7.40
N HIS A 37 12.90 -11.36 -7.34
CA HIS A 37 13.07 -12.60 -8.08
C HIS A 37 11.71 -13.01 -8.64
N THR A 38 11.68 -13.27 -9.94
CA THR A 38 10.55 -13.86 -10.64
C THR A 38 11.01 -15.15 -11.28
N GLY A 39 10.57 -16.29 -10.76
CA GLY A 39 10.95 -17.61 -11.25
C GLY A 39 10.40 -17.85 -12.66
N LYS A 40 11.19 -18.54 -13.49
CA LYS A 40 10.85 -18.78 -14.91
C LYS A 40 9.64 -19.69 -15.14
N ASP A 41 9.26 -20.47 -14.13
CA ASP A 41 8.11 -21.38 -14.16
C ASP A 41 6.87 -20.77 -13.49
N CYS A 42 6.87 -19.45 -13.19
CA CYS A 42 5.68 -18.73 -12.77
C CYS A 42 4.60 -18.77 -13.85
N ILE A 43 3.32 -18.90 -13.44
CA ILE A 43 2.22 -19.14 -14.36
C ILE A 43 1.80 -17.86 -15.09
N GLY A 44 1.56 -17.95 -16.38
CA GLY A 44 1.09 -16.88 -17.24
C GLY A 44 2.16 -15.82 -17.50
N TRP A 45 1.74 -14.57 -17.77
CA TRP A 45 2.66 -13.47 -17.78
C TRP A 45 3.04 -13.11 -16.34
N CYS A 46 4.33 -13.01 -16.06
CA CYS A 46 4.87 -12.64 -14.77
C CYS A 46 6.05 -11.69 -14.95
N GLY A 47 6.29 -10.84 -13.99
CA GLY A 47 7.40 -9.91 -14.01
C GLY A 47 7.38 -8.96 -12.83
N ASP A 48 8.38 -8.12 -12.77
CA ASP A 48 8.54 -7.08 -11.76
C ASP A 48 9.14 -5.81 -12.37
N LEU A 49 8.91 -4.71 -11.71
CA LEU A 49 9.49 -3.41 -12.00
C LEU A 49 9.87 -2.75 -10.67
N ALA A 50 11.11 -2.37 -10.55
CA ALA A 50 11.63 -1.62 -9.42
C ALA A 50 12.12 -0.25 -9.87
N SER A 51 11.85 0.76 -9.06
CA SER A 51 12.45 2.09 -9.16
C SER A 51 12.78 2.59 -7.75
N ASP A 52 13.36 3.77 -7.62
CA ASP A 52 13.91 4.30 -6.36
C ASP A 52 12.92 4.29 -5.17
N THR A 53 11.63 4.28 -5.42
CA THR A 53 10.60 4.43 -4.38
C THR A 53 9.48 3.40 -4.43
N ILE A 54 9.50 2.48 -5.40
CA ILE A 54 8.42 1.50 -5.58
C ILE A 54 8.95 0.20 -6.18
N SER A 55 8.38 -0.90 -5.72
CA SER A 55 8.50 -2.21 -6.35
C SER A 55 7.10 -2.71 -6.70
N VAL A 56 6.89 -3.04 -7.97
CA VAL A 56 5.67 -3.65 -8.48
C VAL A 56 6.01 -5.02 -9.02
N ALA A 57 5.29 -6.04 -8.58
CA ALA A 57 5.50 -7.41 -9.03
C ALA A 57 4.15 -8.13 -9.16
N GLY A 58 4.06 -9.07 -10.09
CA GLY A 58 2.86 -9.88 -10.26
C GLY A 58 3.08 -11.06 -11.18
N ASN A 59 2.23 -12.05 -11.01
CA ASN A 59 2.14 -13.23 -11.86
C ASN A 59 0.68 -13.50 -12.24
N MET A 60 0.43 -14.38 -13.21
CA MET A 60 -0.88 -14.62 -13.80
C MET A 60 -1.53 -13.36 -14.40
N LEU A 61 -0.74 -12.35 -14.70
CA LEU A 61 -1.20 -11.06 -15.21
C LEU A 61 -1.62 -11.14 -16.70
N ALA A 62 -2.46 -10.20 -17.11
CA ALA A 62 -2.84 -10.03 -18.51
C ALA A 62 -1.65 -9.67 -19.40
N GLY A 63 -0.64 -8.96 -18.87
CA GLY A 63 0.56 -8.59 -19.61
C GLY A 63 1.41 -7.55 -18.87
N ALA A 64 2.49 -7.11 -19.50
CA ALA A 64 3.45 -6.16 -18.94
C ALA A 64 2.81 -4.82 -18.53
N ARG A 65 1.80 -4.37 -19.27
CA ARG A 65 1.09 -3.12 -18.99
C ARG A 65 0.49 -3.04 -17.59
N VAL A 66 0.11 -4.18 -17.00
CA VAL A 66 -0.39 -4.20 -15.62
C VAL A 66 0.63 -3.60 -14.65
N ILE A 67 1.89 -4.00 -14.76
CA ILE A 67 2.98 -3.49 -13.93
C ILE A 67 3.38 -2.07 -14.33
N GLU A 68 3.51 -1.81 -15.64
CA GLU A 68 3.94 -0.51 -16.17
C GLU A 68 2.93 0.60 -15.82
N ASP A 69 1.63 0.35 -16.02
CA ASP A 69 0.59 1.33 -15.74
C ASP A 69 0.41 1.54 -14.22
N THR A 70 0.60 0.49 -13.40
CA THR A 70 0.64 0.61 -11.93
C THR A 70 1.77 1.53 -11.49
N ALA A 71 3.00 1.26 -11.90
CA ALA A 71 4.15 2.07 -11.52
C ALA A 71 4.06 3.52 -12.05
N SER A 72 3.67 3.68 -13.31
CA SER A 72 3.48 4.99 -13.93
C SER A 72 2.42 5.82 -13.22
N THR A 73 1.29 5.21 -12.84
CA THR A 73 0.22 5.89 -12.11
C THR A 73 0.64 6.26 -10.69
N TYR A 74 1.40 5.40 -10.01
CA TYR A 74 2.00 5.75 -8.73
C TYR A 74 2.85 7.02 -8.83
N HIS A 75 3.72 7.13 -9.83
CA HIS A 75 4.57 8.32 -10.00
C HIS A 75 3.80 9.56 -10.38
N ARG A 76 2.84 9.47 -11.31
CA ARG A 76 2.02 10.61 -11.73
C ARG A 76 1.17 11.20 -10.60
N ASN A 77 0.79 10.39 -9.64
CA ASN A 77 -0.07 10.79 -8.53
C ASN A 77 0.70 11.15 -7.24
N ALA A 78 1.93 11.66 -7.37
CA ALA A 78 2.77 12.01 -6.21
C ALA A 78 2.14 13.05 -5.27
N ALA A 79 1.20 13.87 -5.75
CA ALA A 79 0.48 14.85 -4.94
C ALA A 79 -0.68 14.26 -4.14
N LEU A 80 -1.12 13.03 -4.40
CA LEU A 80 -2.14 12.38 -3.62
C LEU A 80 -1.61 11.93 -2.25
N PRO A 81 -2.46 11.89 -1.21
CA PRO A 81 -2.14 11.18 0.04
C PRO A 81 -1.70 9.75 -0.24
N PHE A 82 -0.69 9.28 0.50
CA PHE A 82 -0.01 8.01 0.20
C PHE A 82 -0.95 6.80 0.06
N PRO A 83 -1.97 6.58 0.95
CA PRO A 83 -2.93 5.49 0.77
C PRO A 83 -3.68 5.57 -0.57
N ARG A 84 -4.13 6.75 -0.95
CA ARG A 84 -4.85 6.99 -2.20
C ARG A 84 -3.99 6.81 -3.44
N ARG A 85 -2.73 7.22 -3.33
CA ARG A 85 -1.73 7.03 -4.39
C ARG A 85 -1.53 5.55 -4.70
N LEU A 86 -1.46 4.71 -3.67
CA LEU A 86 -1.34 3.25 -3.81
C LEU A 86 -2.60 2.62 -4.41
N ILE A 87 -3.79 3.02 -3.94
CA ILE A 87 -5.07 2.53 -4.47
C ILE A 87 -5.22 2.91 -5.94
N ALA A 88 -4.94 4.16 -6.31
CA ALA A 88 -4.99 4.60 -7.71
C ALA A 88 -4.02 3.82 -8.62
N ALA A 89 -2.85 3.48 -8.11
CA ALA A 89 -1.88 2.65 -8.82
C ALA A 89 -2.42 1.22 -9.04
N MET A 90 -3.00 0.59 -8.01
CA MET A 90 -3.63 -0.73 -8.14
C MET A 90 -4.81 -0.73 -9.12
N GLN A 91 -5.65 0.32 -9.09
CA GLN A 91 -6.77 0.49 -10.02
C GLN A 91 -6.29 0.63 -11.49
N ALA A 92 -5.16 1.29 -11.72
CA ALA A 92 -4.57 1.38 -13.04
C ALA A 92 -4.07 0.03 -13.56
N GLY A 93 -3.44 -0.78 -12.69
CA GLY A 93 -3.05 -2.14 -13.03
C GLY A 93 -4.25 -3.03 -13.36
N GLU A 94 -5.33 -2.93 -12.59
CA GLU A 94 -6.59 -3.64 -12.86
C GLU A 94 -7.19 -3.21 -14.22
N THR A 95 -7.22 -1.91 -14.51
CA THR A 95 -7.70 -1.37 -15.78
C THR A 95 -6.86 -1.85 -16.97
N ALA A 96 -5.56 -2.07 -16.77
CA ALA A 96 -4.66 -2.62 -17.79
C ALA A 96 -4.85 -4.13 -18.02
N GLY A 97 -5.76 -4.76 -17.28
CA GLY A 97 -6.16 -6.16 -17.45
C GLY A 97 -5.96 -7.04 -16.21
N GLY A 98 -5.28 -6.55 -15.18
CA GLY A 98 -5.13 -7.20 -13.88
C GLY A 98 -4.69 -8.66 -13.94
N ASP A 99 -5.22 -9.46 -13.02
CA ASP A 99 -5.06 -10.92 -12.99
C ASP A 99 -6.01 -11.57 -14.00
N LYS A 100 -5.51 -12.50 -14.83
CA LYS A 100 -6.30 -13.22 -15.86
C LYS A 100 -7.47 -14.03 -15.29
N ARG A 101 -7.42 -14.37 -14.01
CA ARG A 101 -8.49 -15.11 -13.32
C ARG A 101 -9.63 -14.19 -12.85
N GLY A 102 -9.41 -12.88 -12.88
CA GLY A 102 -10.28 -11.88 -12.28
C GLY A 102 -9.81 -11.45 -10.91
N LYS A 103 -10.61 -10.65 -10.25
CA LYS A 103 -10.33 -10.05 -8.94
C LYS A 103 -11.31 -10.56 -7.88
N GLN A 104 -10.84 -10.75 -6.66
CA GLN A 104 -11.65 -11.19 -5.52
C GLN A 104 -11.32 -10.43 -4.25
N SER A 105 -10.04 -10.14 -4.02
CA SER A 105 -9.54 -9.55 -2.79
C SER A 105 -8.55 -8.43 -3.06
N ALA A 106 -8.42 -7.52 -2.09
CA ALA A 106 -7.41 -6.47 -2.08
C ALA A 106 -7.04 -6.12 -0.63
N ALA A 107 -5.81 -5.66 -0.43
CA ALA A 107 -5.36 -5.18 0.88
C ALA A 107 -4.43 -3.98 0.73
N LEU A 108 -4.41 -3.14 1.77
CA LEU A 108 -3.50 -2.00 1.90
C LEU A 108 -2.97 -1.96 3.32
N VAL A 109 -1.66 -2.14 3.47
CA VAL A 109 -0.98 -2.00 4.75
C VAL A 109 0.02 -0.85 4.64
N ILE A 110 -0.02 0.08 5.59
CA ILE A 110 0.94 1.17 5.71
C ILE A 110 1.57 1.09 7.09
N CYS A 111 2.88 0.94 7.13
CA CYS A 111 3.67 0.94 8.35
C CYS A 111 4.35 2.29 8.54
N GLY A 112 4.34 2.79 9.76
CA GLY A 112 5.03 4.01 10.19
C GLY A 112 6.12 3.71 11.21
N GLU A 113 6.22 4.55 12.24
CA GLU A 113 7.24 4.43 13.30
C GLU A 113 6.87 3.42 14.39
N GLN A 114 5.61 2.99 14.48
CA GLN A 114 5.14 2.06 15.49
C GLN A 114 5.39 0.61 15.05
N GLU A 115 5.33 -0.33 16.00
CA GLU A 115 5.44 -1.77 15.74
C GLU A 115 4.18 -2.35 15.04
N TRP A 116 3.09 -1.58 15.01
CA TRP A 116 1.84 -1.91 14.33
C TRP A 116 1.61 -0.98 13.13
N PRO A 117 0.84 -1.41 12.14
CA PRO A 117 0.58 -0.62 10.96
C PRO A 117 -0.24 0.64 11.28
N ASP A 118 0.05 1.70 10.54
CA ASP A 118 -0.71 2.95 10.55
C ASP A 118 -2.09 2.76 9.90
N ILE A 119 -2.13 1.96 8.85
CA ILE A 119 -3.35 1.55 8.14
C ILE A 119 -3.20 0.07 7.82
N ASP A 120 -4.25 -0.69 8.10
CA ASP A 120 -4.42 -2.09 7.68
C ASP A 120 -5.88 -2.27 7.23
N LEU A 121 -6.08 -2.25 5.92
CA LEU A 121 -7.38 -2.40 5.29
C LEU A 121 -7.38 -3.66 4.44
N ARG A 122 -8.44 -4.47 4.56
CA ARG A 122 -8.59 -5.72 3.85
C ARG A 122 -9.99 -5.88 3.27
N VAL A 123 -10.02 -6.40 2.07
CA VAL A 123 -11.23 -6.88 1.39
C VAL A 123 -10.93 -8.32 1.00
N ASP A 124 -11.53 -9.27 1.70
CA ASP A 124 -11.22 -10.70 1.53
C ASP A 124 -12.04 -11.33 0.39
N ASP A 125 -13.28 -10.84 0.17
CA ASP A 125 -14.16 -11.32 -0.91
C ASP A 125 -15.15 -10.23 -1.34
N HIS A 126 -15.00 -9.71 -2.55
CA HIS A 126 -15.88 -8.69 -3.11
C HIS A 126 -15.80 -8.69 -4.66
N PRO A 127 -16.91 -8.48 -5.37
CA PRO A 127 -16.88 -8.42 -6.84
C PRO A 127 -16.03 -7.26 -7.39
N ASP A 128 -15.87 -6.18 -6.65
CA ASP A 128 -14.94 -5.08 -6.93
C ASP A 128 -14.13 -4.70 -5.69
N PRO A 129 -13.06 -5.48 -5.37
CA PRO A 129 -12.31 -5.30 -4.12
C PRO A 129 -11.54 -3.98 -4.07
N LEU A 130 -11.14 -3.41 -5.21
CA LEU A 130 -10.42 -2.13 -5.22
C LEU A 130 -11.35 -0.95 -4.97
N ALA A 131 -12.59 -0.98 -5.49
CA ALA A 131 -13.60 0.03 -5.16
C ALA A 131 -13.98 -0.04 -3.68
N GLU A 132 -14.11 -1.25 -3.12
CA GLU A 132 -14.37 -1.43 -1.69
C GLU A 132 -13.19 -0.99 -0.82
N LEU A 133 -11.96 -1.27 -1.23
CA LEU A 133 -10.75 -0.81 -0.54
C LEU A 133 -10.68 0.74 -0.51
N GLU A 134 -11.03 1.39 -1.62
CA GLU A 134 -11.13 2.86 -1.69
C GLU A 134 -12.23 3.40 -0.76
N ARG A 135 -13.38 2.72 -0.68
CA ARG A 135 -14.44 3.06 0.28
C ARG A 135 -13.96 2.93 1.72
N LEU A 136 -13.27 1.82 2.06
CA LEU A 136 -12.71 1.59 3.40
C LEU A 136 -11.66 2.64 3.76
N GLU A 137 -10.79 3.01 2.84
CA GLU A 137 -9.81 4.08 3.03
C GLU A 137 -10.50 5.41 3.36
N ARG A 138 -11.55 5.75 2.62
CA ARG A 138 -12.33 6.97 2.87
C ARG A 138 -12.99 6.95 4.25
N VAL A 139 -13.63 5.84 4.63
CA VAL A 139 -14.29 5.67 5.94
C VAL A 139 -13.26 5.71 7.08
N SER A 140 -12.07 5.14 6.88
CA SER A 140 -11.03 5.14 7.92
C SER A 140 -10.59 6.55 8.30
N ARG A 141 -10.65 7.51 7.38
CA ARG A 141 -10.31 8.92 7.64
C ARG A 141 -11.36 9.67 8.47
N GLU A 142 -12.60 9.15 8.54
CA GLU A 142 -13.68 9.79 9.28
C GLU A 142 -13.52 9.64 10.80
N LEU A 143 -12.92 8.53 11.25
CA LEU A 143 -12.73 8.27 12.67
C LEU A 143 -11.36 7.66 12.99
N PHE A 144 -11.00 6.56 12.33
CA PHE A 144 -9.84 5.75 12.71
C PHE A 144 -8.51 6.51 12.60
N VAL A 145 -8.28 7.19 11.48
CA VAL A 145 -7.03 7.92 11.23
C VAL A 145 -6.82 9.07 12.22
N PRO A 146 -7.83 9.94 12.49
CA PRO A 146 -7.71 10.95 13.54
C PRO A 146 -7.54 10.34 14.94
N PHE A 147 -8.35 9.35 15.30
CA PHE A 147 -8.33 8.72 16.61
C PHE A 147 -6.99 8.04 16.92
N ARG A 148 -6.39 7.38 15.92
CA ARG A 148 -5.09 6.69 16.08
C ARG A 148 -3.95 7.61 16.55
N GLN A 149 -4.01 8.89 16.25
CA GLN A 149 -3.00 9.87 16.69
C GLN A 149 -3.12 10.21 18.18
N LEU A 150 -4.24 9.87 18.81
CA LEU A 150 -4.55 10.18 20.20
C LEU A 150 -4.32 9.00 21.15
N VAL A 151 -4.10 7.78 20.61
CA VAL A 151 -3.85 6.59 21.42
C VAL A 151 -2.40 6.53 21.91
N PRO A 152 -2.11 5.75 22.96
CA PRO A 152 -0.74 5.52 23.43
C PRO A 152 0.19 5.08 22.29
N ASN A 153 1.43 5.57 22.33
CA ASN A 153 2.47 5.24 21.35
C ASN A 153 3.86 5.26 22.02
N HIS A 154 4.93 5.00 21.27
CA HIS A 154 6.28 4.94 21.85
C HIS A 154 6.78 6.29 22.40
N ARG A 155 6.23 7.42 21.94
CA ARG A 155 6.58 8.78 22.42
C ARG A 155 5.68 9.24 23.57
N ASP A 156 4.41 8.84 23.54
CA ASP A 156 3.41 9.11 24.58
C ASP A 156 2.72 7.81 25.00
N ARG A 157 3.12 7.27 26.14
CA ARG A 157 2.61 5.99 26.66
C ARG A 157 1.20 6.07 27.26
N VAL A 158 0.67 7.26 27.44
CA VAL A 158 -0.64 7.49 28.04
C VAL A 158 -1.69 7.81 26.98
N GLY A 159 -1.32 8.59 25.96
CA GLY A 159 -2.26 9.13 24.99
C GLY A 159 -3.28 10.09 25.61
N LEU A 160 -4.28 10.46 24.84
CA LEU A 160 -5.37 11.29 25.31
C LEU A 160 -6.47 10.43 25.96
N THR A 161 -6.80 10.65 27.23
CA THR A 161 -7.75 9.82 28.00
C THR A 161 -9.08 10.49 28.27
N ASP A 162 -9.18 11.80 28.10
CA ASP A 162 -10.42 12.56 28.26
C ASP A 162 -11.31 12.43 27.01
N HIS A 163 -12.52 11.86 27.17
CA HIS A 163 -13.42 11.59 26.05
C HIS A 163 -13.89 12.87 25.32
N ALA A 164 -14.15 13.94 26.05
CA ALA A 164 -14.61 15.20 25.44
C ALA A 164 -13.46 15.86 24.63
N ALA A 165 -12.25 15.77 25.14
CA ALA A 165 -11.05 16.22 24.42
C ALA A 165 -10.79 15.36 23.18
N ILE A 166 -10.94 14.03 23.25
CA ILE A 166 -10.84 13.13 22.09
C ILE A 166 -11.82 13.51 20.99
N GLU A 167 -13.11 13.68 21.33
CA GLU A 167 -14.16 14.09 20.38
C GLU A 167 -13.82 15.45 19.73
N THR A 168 -13.34 16.39 20.52
CA THR A 168 -12.94 17.73 20.04
C THR A 168 -11.80 17.65 19.05
N GLU A 169 -10.76 16.87 19.34
CA GLU A 169 -9.58 16.72 18.44
C GLU A 169 -9.97 15.99 17.15
N ILE A 170 -10.83 14.97 17.20
CA ILE A 170 -11.35 14.29 16.00
C ILE A 170 -12.14 15.28 15.14
N ALA A 171 -13.06 16.04 15.72
CA ALA A 171 -13.85 17.04 14.99
C ALA A 171 -12.96 18.10 14.33
N ARG A 172 -11.90 18.53 15.04
CA ARG A 172 -10.92 19.49 14.51
C ARG A 172 -10.16 18.92 13.32
N ALA A 173 -9.71 17.67 13.41
CA ALA A 173 -9.00 17.00 12.32
C ALA A 173 -9.87 16.86 11.06
N LEU A 174 -11.13 16.48 11.22
CA LEU A 174 -12.10 16.37 10.12
C LEU A 174 -12.37 17.73 9.46
N THR A 175 -12.49 18.80 10.24
CA THR A 175 -12.70 20.15 9.71
C THR A 175 -11.48 20.63 8.92
N ALA A 176 -10.28 20.37 9.39
CA ALA A 176 -9.03 20.72 8.70
C ALA A 176 -8.91 19.98 7.34
N GLU A 177 -9.30 18.72 7.28
CA GLU A 177 -9.30 17.94 6.03
C GLU A 177 -10.29 18.50 5.00
N VAL A 178 -11.49 18.88 5.44
CA VAL A 178 -12.50 19.52 4.56
C VAL A 178 -12.00 20.84 4.02
N THR A 179 -11.38 21.67 4.86
CA THR A 179 -10.82 22.97 4.45
C THR A 179 -9.68 22.81 3.45
N SER A 180 -8.79 21.84 3.67
CA SER A 180 -7.69 21.53 2.74
C SER A 180 -8.20 21.10 1.36
N ARG A 181 -9.32 20.36 1.31
CA ARG A 181 -9.96 19.96 0.04
C ARG A 181 -10.59 21.15 -0.70
N ALA A 182 -11.23 22.07 0.03
CA ALA A 182 -11.88 23.24 -0.56
C ALA A 182 -10.86 24.17 -1.24
N VAL A 183 -9.66 24.32 -0.68
CA VAL A 183 -8.58 25.14 -1.26
C VAL A 183 -8.06 24.53 -2.57
N VAL A 184 -8.03 23.22 -2.73
CA VAL A 184 -7.56 22.55 -3.96
C VAL A 184 -8.59 22.69 -5.11
N ILE A 185 -9.87 22.84 -4.81
CA ILE A 185 -10.93 23.00 -5.84
C ILE A 185 -11.08 24.45 -6.28
N GLY A 186 -10.57 25.41 -5.52
CA GLY A 186 -10.73 26.85 -5.78
C GLY A 186 -9.66 27.50 -6.66
N THR A 187 -8.67 26.76 -7.15
CA THR A 187 -7.60 27.25 -8.03
C THR A 187 -7.65 26.54 -9.39
N SER A 188 -8.69 26.83 -10.17
CA SER A 188 -8.75 26.44 -11.60
C SER A 188 -9.01 27.69 -12.43
#